data_60e2c1ed6d024ba8b5ba47a3e323e37f
#
_entry.id   60e2c1ed6d024ba8b5ba47a3e323e37f
#
_cell.length_a   1.000
_cell.length_b   1.000
_cell.length_c   1.000
_cell.angle_alpha   90.00
_cell.angle_beta   90.00
_cell.angle_gamma   90.00
#
_symmetry.space_group_name_H-M   'P 1'
#
loop_
_entity.id
_entity.type
_entity.pdbx_description
1 polymer ?
#
loop_
_entity_poly.entity_id
_entity_poly.type
_entity_poly.pdbx_seq_one_letter_code
_entity_poly.pdbx_strand_id
1 'polypeptide(L)'
;MRRTGVMLARPFDAKRLAKWPKPYILQPKINGRRARVIFGTLGNPMIMSSEGHIINSLPTLTASLKGLGLKEIILDGELYVHGWTKQEIDRVVGRSVTIHKREAEMQYHVFDLINGFPQSQRREMLYWLRLEQTSTGVIPVPSVDADSLEEDLEHWLAAGYEGLIIRHKDGLYQPCNEKARSDYLMKLKPRKLGVFPIIGKLEEESIYKEPKDALGAFLCSHEGQRFKVGTGFTRADRERFWENEFKCRNYLAEILYQELSERGVPIFPVFKRLVAKE
;
A
#
# COMPACT_ATOMS: atom_id res chain seq x y z
N MET A 1 -11.18 -2.92 -8.53
CA MET A 1 -10.32 -3.44 -9.61
C MET A 1 -9.74 -4.78 -9.19
N ARG A 2 -9.71 -5.73 -10.11
CA ARG A 2 -9.22 -7.10 -9.89
C ARG A 2 -7.71 -7.13 -10.16
N ARG A 3 -6.90 -7.51 -9.16
CA ARG A 3 -5.45 -7.66 -9.33
C ARG A 3 -5.12 -9.09 -9.73
N THR A 4 -4.13 -9.25 -10.61
CA THR A 4 -3.72 -10.55 -11.12
C THR A 4 -2.21 -10.65 -11.30
N GLY A 5 -1.68 -11.84 -11.08
CA GLY A 5 -0.26 -12.16 -11.32
C GLY A 5 0.75 -11.48 -10.39
N VAL A 6 0.32 -10.79 -9.33
CA VAL A 6 1.17 -10.17 -8.32
C VAL A 6 0.90 -10.76 -6.94
N MET A 7 1.92 -10.85 -6.12
CA MET A 7 1.78 -11.31 -4.73
C MET A 7 1.23 -10.17 -3.85
N LEU A 8 0.13 -10.39 -3.13
CA LEU A 8 -0.53 -9.39 -2.30
C LEU A 8 -0.23 -9.59 -0.81
N ALA A 9 0.26 -8.54 -0.16
CA ALA A 9 0.55 -8.53 1.27
C ALA A 9 -0.73 -8.55 2.12
N ARG A 10 -0.73 -9.38 3.19
CA ARG A 10 -1.68 -9.29 4.30
C ARG A 10 -1.36 -8.07 5.18
N PRO A 11 -2.34 -7.52 5.89
CA PRO A 11 -2.05 -6.67 7.03
C PRO A 11 -1.16 -7.40 8.05
N PHE A 12 -0.33 -6.67 8.77
CA PHE A 12 0.49 -7.22 9.85
C PHE A 12 -0.35 -7.96 10.89
N ASP A 13 0.13 -9.12 11.28
CA ASP A 13 -0.46 -9.97 12.32
C ASP A 13 0.68 -10.60 13.13
N ALA A 14 0.80 -10.19 14.39
CA ALA A 14 1.85 -10.66 15.29
C ALA A 14 1.78 -12.18 15.56
N LYS A 15 0.57 -12.76 15.62
CA LYS A 15 0.38 -14.21 15.81
C LYS A 15 0.85 -15.01 14.59
N ARG A 16 0.70 -14.46 13.41
CA ARG A 16 1.22 -15.05 12.17
C ARG A 16 2.74 -14.92 12.11
N LEU A 17 3.28 -13.74 12.42
CA LEU A 17 4.71 -13.49 12.41
C LEU A 17 5.45 -14.42 13.37
N ALA A 18 4.90 -14.67 14.57
CA ALA A 18 5.51 -15.58 15.55
C ALA A 18 5.67 -17.02 15.07
N LYS A 19 5.00 -17.42 13.98
CA LYS A 19 5.12 -18.74 13.36
C LYS A 19 6.18 -18.80 12.26
N TRP A 20 6.72 -17.66 11.85
CA TRP A 20 7.73 -17.59 10.80
C TRP A 20 9.13 -17.79 11.36
N PRO A 21 10.01 -18.51 10.67
CA PRO A 21 11.41 -18.60 11.08
C PRO A 21 12.11 -17.25 10.93
N LYS A 22 13.00 -16.96 11.85
CA LYS A 22 13.92 -15.82 11.78
C LYS A 22 15.20 -16.18 10.98
N PRO A 23 15.93 -15.22 10.43
CA PRO A 23 15.55 -13.82 10.32
C PRO A 23 14.41 -13.62 9.30
N TYR A 24 13.63 -12.55 9.48
CA TYR A 24 12.67 -12.07 8.47
C TYR A 24 13.41 -11.27 7.40
N ILE A 25 12.86 -11.20 6.19
CA ILE A 25 13.35 -10.26 5.18
C ILE A 25 12.46 -9.03 5.20
N LEU A 26 13.05 -7.86 5.50
CA LEU A 26 12.35 -6.59 5.57
C LEU A 26 12.71 -5.70 4.38
N GLN A 27 11.73 -4.97 3.87
CA GLN A 27 11.89 -3.97 2.82
C GLN A 27 11.05 -2.74 3.17
N PRO A 28 11.47 -1.51 2.80
CA PRO A 28 10.63 -0.33 2.94
C PRO A 28 9.36 -0.51 2.09
N LYS A 29 8.23 -0.11 2.67
CA LYS A 29 6.99 -0.05 1.92
C LYS A 29 6.90 1.24 1.13
N ILE A 30 6.95 1.11 -0.19
CA ILE A 30 6.87 2.20 -1.15
C ILE A 30 5.40 2.52 -1.46
N ASN A 31 5.08 3.79 -1.64
CA ASN A 31 3.74 4.28 -1.99
C ASN A 31 3.67 4.77 -3.44
N GLY A 32 3.87 3.88 -4.38
CA GLY A 32 3.85 4.14 -5.81
C GLY A 32 2.71 3.44 -6.55
N ARG A 33 2.96 3.09 -7.80
CA ARG A 33 2.07 2.28 -8.63
C ARG A 33 2.71 0.95 -8.99
N ARG A 34 2.16 -0.14 -8.46
CA ARG A 34 2.68 -1.48 -8.70
C ARG A 34 2.70 -1.83 -10.17
N ALA A 35 3.86 -2.32 -10.63
CA ALA A 35 4.02 -2.82 -11.97
C ALA A 35 4.92 -4.06 -12.00
N ARG A 36 4.68 -4.92 -12.99
CA ARG A 36 5.61 -5.98 -13.39
C ARG A 36 6.31 -5.56 -14.65
N VAL A 37 7.57 -5.92 -14.78
CA VAL A 37 8.29 -5.82 -16.04
C VAL A 37 8.58 -7.22 -16.54
N ILE A 38 8.06 -7.53 -17.70
CA ILE A 38 8.15 -8.85 -18.34
C ILE A 38 9.14 -8.74 -19.49
N PHE A 39 10.24 -9.48 -19.41
CA PHE A 39 11.21 -9.63 -20.48
C PHE A 39 10.94 -10.94 -21.22
N GLY A 40 10.57 -10.85 -22.48
CA GLY A 40 10.40 -12.01 -23.35
C GLY A 40 11.73 -12.58 -23.86
N THR A 41 11.67 -13.58 -24.73
CA THR A 41 12.84 -14.24 -25.33
C THR A 41 13.76 -13.28 -26.09
N LEU A 42 13.19 -12.24 -26.70
CA LEU A 42 13.95 -11.19 -27.42
C LEU A 42 14.48 -10.08 -26.53
N GLY A 43 14.22 -10.14 -25.21
CA GLY A 43 14.68 -9.14 -24.23
C GLY A 43 13.96 -7.80 -24.29
N ASN A 44 12.88 -7.66 -25.05
CA ASN A 44 12.07 -6.44 -25.04
C ASN A 44 11.23 -6.39 -23.74
N PRO A 45 11.35 -5.31 -22.93
CA PRO A 45 10.57 -5.19 -21.70
C PRO A 45 9.14 -4.74 -22.00
N MET A 46 8.18 -5.33 -21.28
CA MET A 46 6.79 -4.90 -21.24
C MET A 46 6.43 -4.53 -19.81
N ILE A 47 6.08 -3.25 -19.58
CA ILE A 47 5.62 -2.76 -18.26
C ILE A 47 4.13 -3.05 -18.17
N MET A 48 3.72 -3.79 -17.14
CA MET A 48 2.33 -4.19 -16.93
C MET A 48 1.86 -3.83 -15.50
N SER A 49 0.71 -3.18 -15.39
CA SER A 49 0.10 -2.86 -14.09
C SER A 49 -0.34 -4.12 -13.33
N SER A 50 -0.64 -3.97 -12.06
CA SER A 50 -1.19 -5.05 -11.21
C SER A 50 -2.58 -5.54 -11.68
N GLU A 51 -3.26 -4.76 -12.51
CA GLU A 51 -4.56 -5.09 -13.11
C GLU A 51 -4.44 -5.76 -14.49
N GLY A 52 -3.19 -5.92 -15.00
CA GLY A 52 -2.93 -6.56 -16.28
C GLY A 52 -2.96 -5.62 -17.50
N HIS A 53 -2.95 -4.30 -17.28
CA HIS A 53 -2.89 -3.32 -18.38
C HIS A 53 -1.44 -2.98 -18.73
N ILE A 54 -1.13 -2.88 -20.01
CA ILE A 54 0.18 -2.43 -20.49
C ILE A 54 0.32 -0.92 -20.22
N ILE A 55 1.49 -0.51 -19.74
CA ILE A 55 1.86 0.88 -19.47
C ILE A 55 2.85 1.32 -20.54
N ASN A 56 2.41 2.18 -21.46
CA ASN A 56 3.21 2.71 -22.57
C ASN A 56 3.63 4.17 -22.35
N SER A 57 3.25 4.76 -21.21
CA SER A 57 3.45 6.18 -20.90
C SER A 57 4.87 6.53 -20.45
N LEU A 58 5.81 5.57 -20.41
CA LEU A 58 7.14 5.70 -19.80
C LEU A 58 8.23 5.27 -20.79
N PRO A 59 8.41 5.97 -21.93
CA PRO A 59 9.39 5.57 -22.97
C PRO A 59 10.83 5.63 -22.47
N THR A 60 11.22 6.62 -21.64
CA THR A 60 12.56 6.72 -21.08
C THR A 60 12.87 5.54 -20.16
N LEU A 61 11.96 5.19 -19.26
CA LEU A 61 12.13 4.01 -18.40
C LEU A 61 12.15 2.71 -19.21
N THR A 62 11.32 2.61 -20.27
CA THR A 62 11.32 1.43 -21.15
C THR A 62 12.67 1.27 -21.86
N ALA A 63 13.29 2.35 -22.30
CA ALA A 63 14.63 2.32 -22.88
C ALA A 63 15.69 1.88 -21.87
N SER A 64 15.63 2.40 -20.63
CA SER A 64 16.51 1.99 -19.53
C SER A 64 16.37 0.49 -19.22
N LEU A 65 15.13 -0.01 -19.14
CA LEU A 65 14.86 -1.44 -18.91
C LEU A 65 15.40 -2.31 -20.06
N LYS A 66 15.26 -1.87 -21.31
CA LYS A 66 15.81 -2.58 -22.46
C LYS A 66 17.35 -2.67 -22.40
N GLY A 67 18.00 -1.63 -21.90
CA GLY A 67 19.45 -1.57 -21.71
C GLY A 67 20.00 -2.61 -20.71
N LEU A 68 19.15 -3.19 -19.85
CA LEU A 68 19.54 -4.27 -18.93
C LEU A 68 19.90 -5.58 -19.66
N GLY A 69 19.46 -5.79 -20.90
CA GLY A 69 19.74 -7.01 -21.67
C GLY A 69 19.11 -8.29 -21.09
N LEU A 70 18.15 -8.18 -20.18
CA LEU A 70 17.50 -9.32 -19.52
C LEU A 70 16.57 -10.05 -20.48
N LYS A 71 16.46 -11.37 -20.32
CA LYS A 71 15.57 -12.24 -21.10
C LYS A 71 14.87 -13.23 -20.18
N GLU A 72 13.62 -13.56 -20.50
CA GLU A 72 12.83 -14.59 -19.82
C GLU A 72 12.74 -14.40 -18.29
N ILE A 73 12.75 -13.14 -17.84
CA ILE A 73 12.66 -12.74 -16.44
C ILE A 73 11.41 -11.85 -16.26
N ILE A 74 10.76 -12.01 -15.11
CA ILE A 74 9.68 -11.12 -14.69
C ILE A 74 10.10 -10.46 -13.37
N LEU A 75 10.29 -9.14 -13.42
CA LEU A 75 10.55 -8.31 -12.26
C LEU A 75 9.22 -7.84 -11.67
N ASP A 76 9.14 -7.79 -10.36
CA ASP A 76 8.01 -7.22 -9.61
C ASP A 76 8.49 -5.99 -8.84
N GLY A 77 7.81 -4.87 -9.01
CA GLY A 77 8.27 -3.60 -8.46
C GLY A 77 7.18 -2.55 -8.37
N GLU A 78 7.61 -1.35 -8.07
CA GLU A 78 6.77 -0.17 -7.93
C GLU A 78 7.30 0.95 -8.84
N LEU A 79 6.44 1.56 -9.64
CA LEU A 79 6.71 2.83 -10.29
C LEU A 79 6.63 3.92 -9.23
N TYR A 80 7.74 4.60 -8.98
CA TYR A 80 7.87 5.49 -7.84
C TYR A 80 8.93 6.57 -8.09
N VAL A 81 8.77 7.71 -7.47
CA VAL A 81 9.79 8.75 -7.32
C VAL A 81 9.74 9.20 -5.86
N HIS A 82 10.88 9.16 -5.17
CA HIS A 82 10.91 9.53 -3.76
C HIS A 82 10.48 10.99 -3.56
N GLY A 83 9.62 11.24 -2.58
CA GLY A 83 9.04 12.56 -2.32
C GLY A 83 7.81 12.91 -3.16
N TRP A 84 7.45 12.11 -4.19
CA TRP A 84 6.22 12.35 -4.93
C TRP A 84 5.02 11.73 -4.23
N THR A 85 3.90 12.42 -4.35
CA THR A 85 2.60 11.87 -3.94
C THR A 85 2.15 10.76 -4.89
N LYS A 86 1.32 9.86 -4.39
CA LYS A 86 0.68 8.82 -5.21
C LYS A 86 -0.09 9.43 -6.41
N GLN A 87 -0.70 10.59 -6.23
CA GLN A 87 -1.45 11.28 -7.29
C GLN A 87 -0.54 11.80 -8.40
N GLU A 88 0.62 12.36 -8.07
CA GLU A 88 1.61 12.78 -9.08
C GLU A 88 2.07 11.60 -9.91
N ILE A 89 2.40 10.47 -9.27
CA ILE A 89 2.77 9.23 -9.94
C ILE A 89 1.66 8.77 -10.88
N ASP A 90 0.41 8.73 -10.40
CA ASP A 90 -0.73 8.29 -11.20
C ASP A 90 -1.04 9.22 -12.37
N ARG A 91 -0.80 10.54 -12.24
CA ARG A 91 -0.92 11.50 -13.37
C ARG A 91 0.10 11.22 -14.48
N VAL A 92 1.30 10.77 -14.13
CA VAL A 92 2.34 10.43 -15.11
C VAL A 92 2.04 9.07 -15.74
N VAL A 93 1.85 8.06 -14.93
CA VAL A 93 1.70 6.67 -15.37
C VAL A 93 0.36 6.41 -16.07
N GLY A 94 -0.70 7.12 -15.66
CA GLY A 94 -2.05 6.95 -16.21
C GLY A 94 -2.30 7.56 -17.59
N ARG A 95 -1.29 8.18 -18.20
CA ARG A 95 -1.43 8.75 -19.56
C ARG A 95 -1.45 7.65 -20.61
N SER A 96 -2.39 7.73 -21.54
CA SER A 96 -2.53 6.76 -22.63
C SER A 96 -2.33 7.36 -24.01
N VAL A 97 -2.55 8.66 -24.17
CA VAL A 97 -2.48 9.35 -25.48
C VAL A 97 -1.28 10.28 -25.56
N THR A 98 -1.05 11.07 -24.51
CA THR A 98 0.03 12.08 -24.49
C THR A 98 1.01 11.75 -23.37
N ILE A 99 2.28 11.64 -23.70
CA ILE A 99 3.36 11.42 -22.74
C ILE A 99 3.45 12.63 -21.79
N HIS A 100 3.55 12.37 -20.49
CA HIS A 100 3.69 13.44 -19.49
C HIS A 100 5.09 14.03 -19.53
N LYS A 101 5.23 15.36 -19.41
CA LYS A 101 6.53 16.06 -19.50
C LYS A 101 7.57 15.62 -18.46
N ARG A 102 7.12 15.05 -17.33
CA ARG A 102 7.98 14.53 -16.25
C ARG A 102 8.12 13.01 -16.28
N GLU A 103 7.81 12.32 -17.39
CA GLU A 103 7.90 10.86 -17.46
C GLU A 103 9.32 10.33 -17.26
N ALA A 104 10.33 11.09 -17.73
CA ALA A 104 11.74 10.74 -17.57
C ALA A 104 12.24 10.74 -16.11
N GLU A 105 11.50 11.34 -15.19
CA GLU A 105 11.81 11.29 -13.75
C GLU A 105 11.30 9.98 -13.10
N MET A 106 10.41 9.23 -13.78
CA MET A 106 9.84 8.01 -13.22
C MET A 106 10.88 6.91 -13.08
N GLN A 107 10.89 6.28 -11.90
CA GLN A 107 11.78 5.19 -11.57
C GLN A 107 10.98 3.89 -11.37
N TYR A 108 11.64 2.76 -11.59
CA TYR A 108 11.11 1.44 -11.29
C TYR A 108 11.90 0.82 -10.14
N HIS A 109 11.26 0.76 -8.96
CA HIS A 109 11.83 0.20 -7.75
C HIS A 109 11.51 -1.29 -7.67
N VAL A 110 12.53 -2.13 -7.90
CA VAL A 110 12.38 -3.60 -7.98
C VAL A 110 12.54 -4.21 -6.60
N PHE A 111 11.57 -4.97 -6.15
CA PHE A 111 11.61 -5.61 -4.83
C PHE A 111 11.46 -7.14 -4.87
N ASP A 112 11.14 -7.74 -6.02
CA ASP A 112 11.02 -9.19 -6.15
C ASP A 112 11.21 -9.67 -7.60
N LEU A 113 11.42 -10.99 -7.73
CA LEU A 113 11.36 -11.75 -8.98
C LEU A 113 10.15 -12.68 -8.95
N ILE A 114 9.51 -12.88 -10.11
CA ILE A 114 8.40 -13.82 -10.22
C ILE A 114 8.93 -15.13 -10.81
N ASN A 115 9.23 -16.07 -9.93
CA ASN A 115 9.65 -17.43 -10.27
C ASN A 115 9.27 -18.41 -9.14
N GLY A 116 9.65 -19.68 -9.27
CA GLY A 116 9.34 -20.76 -8.33
C GLY A 116 10.30 -20.89 -7.13
N PHE A 117 11.27 -19.97 -6.95
CA PHE A 117 12.24 -20.07 -5.86
C PHE A 117 11.75 -19.42 -4.55
N PRO A 118 12.31 -19.83 -3.39
CA PRO A 118 12.10 -19.14 -2.12
C PRO A 118 12.55 -17.67 -2.14
N GLN A 119 11.99 -16.85 -1.25
CA GLN A 119 12.28 -15.41 -1.18
C GLN A 119 13.76 -15.09 -0.99
N SER A 120 14.47 -15.84 -0.17
CA SER A 120 15.92 -15.67 0.03
C SER A 120 16.70 -15.82 -1.28
N GLN A 121 16.39 -16.83 -2.07
CA GLN A 121 17.03 -17.06 -3.37
C GLN A 121 16.61 -15.98 -4.40
N ARG A 122 15.34 -15.57 -4.43
CA ARG A 122 14.90 -14.48 -5.33
C ARG A 122 15.58 -13.16 -5.00
N ARG A 123 15.80 -12.86 -3.70
CA ARG A 123 16.57 -11.70 -3.24
C ARG A 123 18.03 -11.76 -3.71
N GLU A 124 18.66 -12.91 -3.58
CA GLU A 124 20.03 -13.13 -4.04
C GLU A 124 20.14 -12.98 -5.58
N MET A 125 19.20 -13.55 -6.32
CA MET A 125 19.13 -13.38 -7.78
C MET A 125 19.00 -11.90 -8.15
N LEU A 126 18.16 -11.11 -7.48
CA LEU A 126 18.05 -9.66 -7.71
C LEU A 126 19.38 -8.94 -7.47
N TYR A 127 20.08 -9.28 -6.41
CA TYR A 127 21.42 -8.72 -6.14
C TYR A 127 22.39 -9.00 -7.28
N TRP A 128 22.42 -10.21 -7.82
CA TRP A 128 23.28 -10.58 -8.93
C TRP A 128 22.94 -9.92 -10.27
N LEU A 129 21.72 -9.42 -10.44
CA LEU A 129 21.34 -8.67 -11.64
C LEU A 129 22.00 -7.28 -11.73
N ARG A 130 22.55 -6.76 -10.63
CA ARG A 130 23.27 -5.47 -10.55
C ARG A 130 22.53 -4.32 -11.25
N LEU A 131 21.21 -4.22 -11.04
CA LEU A 131 20.33 -3.31 -11.75
C LEU A 131 20.75 -1.84 -11.68
N GLU A 132 21.27 -1.41 -10.52
CA GLU A 132 21.74 -0.06 -10.27
C GLU A 132 23.00 0.33 -11.06
N GLN A 133 23.81 -0.65 -11.47
CA GLN A 133 25.06 -0.42 -12.21
C GLN A 133 24.85 -0.33 -13.71
N THR A 134 23.74 -0.86 -14.20
CA THR A 134 23.50 -1.06 -15.63
C THR A 134 22.44 -0.14 -16.21
N SER A 135 21.66 0.56 -15.36
CA SER A 135 20.55 1.37 -15.83
C SER A 135 20.24 2.54 -14.91
N THR A 136 19.94 3.69 -15.50
CA THR A 136 19.34 4.84 -14.78
C THR A 136 17.84 4.61 -14.63
N GLY A 137 17.31 4.84 -13.43
CA GLY A 137 15.88 4.74 -13.15
C GLY A 137 15.36 3.34 -12.83
N VAL A 138 16.21 2.30 -12.78
CA VAL A 138 15.85 0.96 -12.27
C VAL A 138 16.62 0.73 -10.98
N ILE A 139 15.91 0.70 -9.85
CA ILE A 139 16.50 0.74 -8.52
C ILE A 139 16.06 -0.48 -7.72
N PRO A 140 16.97 -1.34 -7.24
CA PRO A 140 16.61 -2.41 -6.32
C PRO A 140 16.18 -1.82 -4.98
N VAL A 141 15.07 -2.32 -4.44
CA VAL A 141 14.59 -1.91 -3.12
C VAL A 141 15.50 -2.53 -2.05
N PRO A 142 16.02 -1.74 -1.09
CA PRO A 142 16.80 -2.27 0.01
C PRO A 142 16.08 -3.43 0.70
N SER A 143 16.85 -4.46 1.07
CA SER A 143 16.32 -5.67 1.66
C SER A 143 17.26 -6.15 2.75
N VAL A 144 16.82 -6.16 4.00
CA VAL A 144 17.62 -6.51 5.17
C VAL A 144 17.07 -7.74 5.87
N ASP A 145 17.95 -8.51 6.50
CA ASP A 145 17.58 -9.57 7.43
C ASP A 145 17.42 -8.98 8.82
N ALA A 146 16.31 -9.27 9.50
CA ALA A 146 16.02 -8.73 10.82
C ALA A 146 15.33 -9.76 11.72
N ASP A 147 15.61 -9.68 13.01
CA ASP A 147 14.97 -10.47 14.06
C ASP A 147 13.87 -9.72 14.79
N SER A 148 13.84 -8.39 14.67
CA SER A 148 12.80 -7.48 15.17
C SER A 148 12.32 -6.56 14.04
N LEU A 149 11.27 -5.79 14.30
CA LEU A 149 10.68 -4.90 13.31
C LEU A 149 10.81 -3.42 13.68
N GLU A 150 11.06 -3.12 14.94
CA GLU A 150 10.89 -1.78 15.51
C GLU A 150 11.92 -0.81 14.94
N GLU A 151 13.20 -1.15 14.99
CA GLU A 151 14.30 -0.30 14.52
C GLU A 151 14.21 -0.03 13.02
N ASP A 152 13.92 -1.09 12.23
CA ASP A 152 13.76 -0.96 10.79
C ASP A 152 12.52 -0.13 10.42
N LEU A 153 11.42 -0.29 11.18
CA LEU A 153 10.21 0.52 10.96
C LEU A 153 10.51 2.01 11.20
N GLU A 154 11.14 2.35 12.31
CA GLU A 154 11.53 3.73 12.64
C GLU A 154 12.48 4.31 11.60
N HIS A 155 13.51 3.56 11.22
CA HIS A 155 14.47 3.95 10.19
C HIS A 155 13.77 4.29 8.85
N TRP A 156 12.92 3.40 8.34
CA TRP A 156 12.26 3.61 7.06
C TRP A 156 11.20 4.70 7.10
N LEU A 157 10.51 4.87 8.24
CA LEU A 157 9.57 5.99 8.42
C LEU A 157 10.31 7.33 8.45
N ALA A 158 11.46 7.42 9.12
CA ALA A 158 12.29 8.61 9.14
C ALA A 158 12.84 8.94 7.74
N ALA A 159 13.10 7.91 6.92
CA ALA A 159 13.49 8.06 5.52
C ALA A 159 12.30 8.38 4.57
N GLY A 160 11.08 8.59 5.07
CA GLY A 160 9.91 9.01 4.27
C GLY A 160 9.14 7.87 3.60
N TYR A 161 9.40 6.62 3.94
CA TYR A 161 8.63 5.49 3.42
C TYR A 161 7.33 5.27 4.22
N GLU A 162 6.39 4.51 3.65
CA GLU A 162 5.02 4.33 4.19
C GLU A 162 4.97 3.32 5.37
N GLY A 163 6.03 2.57 5.58
CA GLY A 163 6.11 1.49 6.56
C GLY A 163 7.01 0.35 6.09
N LEU A 164 6.70 -0.88 6.49
CA LEU A 164 7.46 -2.08 6.15
C LEU A 164 6.66 -3.09 5.32
N ILE A 165 7.37 -3.80 4.47
CA ILE A 165 7.01 -5.10 3.91
C ILE A 165 7.84 -6.16 4.63
N ILE A 166 7.18 -7.17 5.16
CA ILE A 166 7.77 -8.29 5.90
C ILE A 166 7.57 -9.54 5.06
N ARG A 167 8.66 -10.24 4.75
CA ARG A 167 8.65 -11.43 3.91
C ARG A 167 9.17 -12.64 4.68
N HIS A 168 8.49 -13.76 4.48
CA HIS A 168 8.98 -15.06 4.94
C HIS A 168 10.15 -15.50 4.05
N LYS A 169 11.34 -15.76 4.63
CA LYS A 169 12.55 -16.06 3.87
C LYS A 169 12.44 -17.26 2.92
N ASP A 170 11.69 -18.28 3.33
CA ASP A 170 11.47 -19.50 2.55
C ASP A 170 10.14 -19.46 1.75
N GLY A 171 9.44 -18.30 1.77
CA GLY A 171 8.16 -18.16 1.11
C GLY A 171 8.27 -18.13 -0.41
N LEU A 172 7.48 -18.97 -1.08
CA LEU A 172 7.36 -18.96 -2.53
C LEU A 172 6.59 -17.70 -3.01
N TYR A 173 6.82 -17.30 -4.25
CA TYR A 173 6.00 -16.27 -4.87
C TYR A 173 4.59 -16.81 -5.13
N GLN A 174 3.60 -16.28 -4.44
CA GLN A 174 2.18 -16.66 -4.57
C GLN A 174 1.41 -15.55 -5.29
N PRO A 175 1.28 -15.62 -6.62
CA PRO A 175 0.50 -14.64 -7.36
C PRO A 175 -0.97 -14.74 -6.95
N CYS A 176 -1.60 -13.58 -6.72
CA CYS A 176 -3.02 -13.58 -6.42
C CYS A 176 -3.87 -13.86 -7.67
N ASN A 177 -4.92 -14.62 -7.45
CA ASN A 177 -6.06 -14.68 -8.35
C ASN A 177 -7.18 -13.88 -7.67
N GLU A 178 -7.40 -12.63 -8.11
CA GLU A 178 -8.41 -11.71 -7.59
C GLU A 178 -8.05 -11.05 -6.25
N LYS A 179 -8.57 -11.57 -5.11
CA LYS A 179 -8.46 -10.98 -3.78
C LYS A 179 -7.58 -11.77 -2.82
N ALA A 180 -7.11 -12.95 -3.22
CA ALA A 180 -6.29 -13.79 -2.36
C ALA A 180 -4.98 -13.10 -1.99
N ARG A 181 -4.65 -13.11 -0.69
CA ARG A 181 -3.40 -12.54 -0.16
C ARG A 181 -2.46 -13.66 0.22
N SER A 182 -1.18 -13.45 -0.04
CA SER A 182 -0.14 -14.42 0.29
C SER A 182 -0.02 -14.66 1.80
N ASP A 183 0.31 -15.89 2.17
CA ASP A 183 0.65 -16.25 3.54
C ASP A 183 2.10 -15.92 3.91
N TYR A 184 2.93 -15.57 2.93
CA TYR A 184 4.36 -15.30 3.07
C TYR A 184 4.74 -13.82 2.97
N LEU A 185 3.74 -12.92 2.96
CA LEU A 185 3.96 -11.49 2.78
C LEU A 185 3.02 -10.69 3.66
N MET A 186 3.57 -9.87 4.53
CA MET A 186 2.82 -8.92 5.34
C MET A 186 3.26 -7.48 5.10
N LYS A 187 2.37 -6.54 5.39
CA LYS A 187 2.66 -5.11 5.39
C LYS A 187 2.34 -4.52 6.75
N LEU A 188 3.29 -3.79 7.30
CA LEU A 188 3.16 -3.01 8.53
C LEU A 188 3.16 -1.53 8.15
N LYS A 189 2.06 -0.84 8.49
CA LYS A 189 1.93 0.61 8.35
C LYS A 189 1.61 1.18 9.72
N PRO A 190 2.31 2.19 10.18
CA PRO A 190 1.93 2.88 11.41
C PRO A 190 0.55 3.50 11.21
N ARG A 191 -0.20 3.60 12.30
CA ARG A 191 -1.45 4.35 12.34
C ARG A 191 -1.26 5.54 13.26
N LYS A 192 -1.74 6.69 12.82
CA LYS A 192 -1.80 7.90 13.64
C LYS A 192 -3.07 7.90 14.46
N LEU A 193 -2.98 8.43 15.66
CA LEU A 193 -4.13 8.72 16.50
C LEU A 193 -4.44 10.21 16.41
N GLY A 194 -5.69 10.56 16.22
CA GLY A 194 -6.14 11.94 16.20
C GLY A 194 -7.54 12.09 16.78
N VAL A 195 -7.88 13.29 17.20
CA VAL A 195 -9.17 13.62 17.82
C VAL A 195 -9.87 14.63 16.93
N PHE A 196 -11.11 14.34 16.52
CA PHE A 196 -11.84 15.10 15.53
C PHE A 196 -13.27 15.42 15.99
N PRO A 197 -13.78 16.64 15.75
CA PRO A 197 -15.15 17.00 16.08
C PRO A 197 -16.17 16.12 15.36
N ILE A 198 -17.15 15.60 16.12
CA ILE A 198 -18.32 14.95 15.54
C ILE A 198 -19.35 16.03 15.22
N ILE A 199 -19.78 16.10 13.98
CA ILE A 199 -20.74 17.09 13.46
C ILE A 199 -22.09 16.47 13.10
N GLY A 200 -22.20 15.15 13.08
CA GLY A 200 -23.46 14.45 12.80
C GLY A 200 -23.34 12.94 12.88
N LYS A 201 -24.48 12.28 12.66
CA LYS A 201 -24.64 10.84 12.60
C LYS A 201 -25.23 10.45 11.22
N LEU A 202 -24.84 9.29 10.71
CA LEU A 202 -25.44 8.68 9.53
C LEU A 202 -25.93 7.31 9.92
N GLU A 203 -27.13 6.97 9.46
CA GLU A 203 -27.75 5.67 9.72
C GLU A 203 -27.05 4.52 9.00
N GLU A 204 -27.06 3.35 9.61
CA GLU A 204 -26.62 2.11 8.96
C GLU A 204 -27.71 1.65 7.98
N GLU A 205 -27.30 1.36 6.75
CA GLU A 205 -28.17 0.80 5.72
C GLU A 205 -27.83 -0.66 5.46
N SER A 206 -28.86 -1.45 5.11
CA SER A 206 -28.66 -2.80 4.57
C SER A 206 -28.05 -2.76 3.17
N ILE A 207 -27.68 -3.92 2.62
CA ILE A 207 -27.26 -4.05 1.22
C ILE A 207 -28.36 -3.64 0.22
N TYR A 208 -29.63 -3.63 0.68
CA TYR A 208 -30.81 -3.20 -0.09
C TYR A 208 -31.18 -1.73 0.18
N LYS A 209 -30.30 -0.97 0.87
CA LYS A 209 -30.50 0.44 1.28
C LYS A 209 -31.67 0.65 2.25
N GLU A 210 -32.07 -0.36 2.98
CA GLU A 210 -33.04 -0.23 4.06
C GLU A 210 -32.37 0.26 5.35
N PRO A 211 -32.96 1.22 6.06
CA PRO A 211 -32.45 1.70 7.35
C PRO A 211 -32.47 0.60 8.40
N LYS A 212 -31.48 0.58 9.30
CA LYS A 212 -31.32 -0.45 10.32
C LYS A 212 -31.50 0.06 11.75
N ASP A 213 -31.93 1.29 11.91
CA ASP A 213 -32.13 1.93 13.20
C ASP A 213 -30.88 1.84 14.10
N ALA A 214 -29.72 2.04 13.49
CA ALA A 214 -28.41 1.95 14.12
C ALA A 214 -27.40 2.90 13.44
N LEU A 215 -26.33 3.27 14.17
CA LEU A 215 -25.27 4.12 13.64
C LEU A 215 -24.51 3.40 12.50
N GLY A 216 -24.55 3.95 11.31
CA GLY A 216 -23.70 3.56 10.18
C GLY A 216 -22.31 4.22 10.26
N ALA A 217 -22.29 5.53 10.52
CA ALA A 217 -21.04 6.28 10.66
C ALA A 217 -21.25 7.58 11.47
N PHE A 218 -20.21 8.03 12.18
CA PHE A 218 -20.12 9.44 12.56
C PHE A 218 -19.68 10.27 11.34
N LEU A 219 -20.27 11.46 11.22
CA LEU A 219 -19.78 12.50 10.34
C LEU A 219 -18.86 13.39 11.17
N CYS A 220 -17.58 13.44 10.83
CA CYS A 220 -16.57 14.24 11.49
C CYS A 220 -16.06 15.36 10.58
N SER A 221 -15.35 16.34 11.17
CA SER A 221 -14.73 17.43 10.42
C SER A 221 -13.27 17.64 10.81
N HIS A 222 -12.47 18.12 9.85
CA HIS A 222 -11.08 18.55 10.03
C HIS A 222 -10.77 19.64 9.00
N GLU A 223 -10.28 20.79 9.46
CA GLU A 223 -9.93 21.94 8.60
C GLU A 223 -11.01 22.31 7.56
N GLY A 224 -12.27 22.33 7.99
CA GLY A 224 -13.40 22.63 7.12
C GLY A 224 -13.87 21.47 6.21
N GLN A 225 -13.11 20.39 6.13
CA GLN A 225 -13.48 19.20 5.38
C GLN A 225 -14.31 18.24 6.21
N ARG A 226 -15.27 17.53 5.58
CA ARG A 226 -16.13 16.54 6.23
C ARG A 226 -15.71 15.13 5.80
N PHE A 227 -15.73 14.20 6.74
CA PHE A 227 -15.43 12.80 6.46
C PHE A 227 -16.25 11.85 7.34
N LYS A 228 -16.40 10.62 6.89
CA LYS A 228 -17.19 9.57 7.57
C LYS A 228 -16.27 8.62 8.32
N VAL A 229 -16.67 8.25 9.52
CA VAL A 229 -16.04 7.23 10.35
C VAL A 229 -17.06 6.13 10.59
N GLY A 230 -16.99 5.04 9.82
CA GLY A 230 -17.98 3.94 9.86
C GLY A 230 -17.43 2.62 10.40
N THR A 231 -16.15 2.58 10.78
CA THR A 231 -15.48 1.37 11.29
C THR A 231 -14.98 1.56 12.71
N GLY A 232 -14.80 0.47 13.45
CA GLY A 232 -14.32 0.49 14.84
C GLY A 232 -15.43 0.47 15.89
N PHE A 233 -16.69 0.37 15.50
CA PHE A 233 -17.85 0.26 16.39
C PHE A 233 -18.23 -1.20 16.61
N THR A 234 -18.59 -1.54 17.86
CA THR A 234 -19.33 -2.77 18.17
C THR A 234 -20.81 -2.59 17.80
N ARG A 235 -21.57 -3.68 17.80
CA ARG A 235 -23.04 -3.59 17.58
C ARG A 235 -23.71 -2.75 18.65
N ALA A 236 -23.36 -2.96 19.92
CA ALA A 236 -23.87 -2.18 21.04
C ALA A 236 -23.51 -0.68 20.93
N ASP A 237 -22.29 -0.34 20.44
CA ASP A 237 -21.95 1.06 20.18
C ASP A 237 -22.86 1.67 19.13
N ARG A 238 -23.14 0.94 18.05
CA ARG A 238 -23.99 1.42 16.95
C ARG A 238 -25.40 1.71 17.42
N GLU A 239 -25.99 0.84 18.23
CA GLU A 239 -27.31 1.02 18.80
C GLU A 239 -27.33 2.21 19.77
N ARG A 240 -26.43 2.23 20.75
CA ARG A 240 -26.32 3.32 21.75
C ARG A 240 -26.10 4.68 21.11
N PHE A 241 -25.19 4.79 20.13
CA PHE A 241 -24.88 6.08 19.51
C PHE A 241 -25.95 6.54 18.52
N TRP A 242 -26.86 5.67 18.11
CA TRP A 242 -27.98 6.02 17.25
C TRP A 242 -29.14 6.63 18.04
N GLU A 243 -29.32 6.28 19.29
CA GLU A 243 -30.39 6.79 20.16
C GLU A 243 -30.48 8.33 20.09
N ASN A 244 -31.73 8.85 20.17
CA ASN A 244 -31.98 10.29 20.05
C ASN A 244 -31.37 11.11 21.20
N GLU A 245 -31.22 10.52 22.38
CA GLU A 245 -30.62 11.14 23.59
C GLU A 245 -29.11 11.34 23.42
N PHE A 246 -28.44 10.57 22.57
CA PHE A 246 -27.02 10.70 22.31
C PHE A 246 -26.71 11.93 21.44
N LYS A 247 -26.33 13.03 22.09
CA LYS A 247 -25.96 14.29 21.42
C LYS A 247 -24.51 14.25 20.94
N CYS A 248 -24.27 13.62 19.80
CA CYS A 248 -22.93 13.35 19.25
C CYS A 248 -22.07 14.62 19.09
N ARG A 249 -22.67 15.79 18.89
CA ARG A 249 -21.97 17.07 18.73
C ARG A 249 -21.28 17.56 20.02
N ASN A 250 -21.62 16.99 21.18
CA ASN A 250 -20.97 17.28 22.46
C ASN A 250 -19.65 16.51 22.63
N TYR A 251 -19.29 15.69 21.66
CA TYR A 251 -18.11 14.82 21.73
C TYR A 251 -17.18 15.04 20.55
N LEU A 252 -15.93 14.65 20.77
CA LEU A 252 -14.93 14.44 19.75
C LEU A 252 -14.77 12.93 19.56
N ALA A 253 -14.43 12.49 18.35
CA ALA A 253 -14.06 11.11 18.07
C ALA A 253 -12.54 10.96 18.08
N GLU A 254 -12.00 10.12 18.93
CA GLU A 254 -10.63 9.65 18.84
C GLU A 254 -10.58 8.55 17.76
N ILE A 255 -9.74 8.73 16.77
CA ILE A 255 -9.73 7.93 15.55
C ILE A 255 -8.31 7.49 15.23
N LEU A 256 -8.13 6.19 14.95
CA LEU A 256 -6.93 5.69 14.30
C LEU A 256 -7.09 5.84 12.79
N TYR A 257 -6.09 6.44 12.13
CA TYR A 257 -6.07 6.60 10.68
C TYR A 257 -4.66 6.37 10.14
N GLN A 258 -4.54 6.15 8.84
CA GLN A 258 -3.25 5.88 8.21
C GLN A 258 -2.45 7.18 8.02
N GLU A 259 -3.06 8.15 7.35
CA GLU A 259 -2.48 9.45 7.02
C GLU A 259 -3.61 10.44 6.70
N LEU A 260 -3.30 11.70 6.56
CA LEU A 260 -4.22 12.68 5.99
C LEU A 260 -4.06 12.70 4.47
N SER A 261 -5.18 12.80 3.75
CA SER A 261 -5.19 13.07 2.31
C SER A 261 -4.70 14.49 2.02
N GLU A 262 -4.45 14.82 0.76
CA GLU A 262 -4.11 16.19 0.33
C GLU A 262 -5.17 17.23 0.77
N ARG A 263 -6.41 16.80 1.03
CA ARG A 263 -7.50 17.64 1.51
C ARG A 263 -7.60 17.68 3.05
N GLY A 264 -6.60 17.16 3.77
CA GLY A 264 -6.62 17.08 5.24
C GLY A 264 -7.61 16.05 5.81
N VAL A 265 -8.13 15.11 5.02
CA VAL A 265 -9.11 14.12 5.47
C VAL A 265 -8.40 12.81 5.87
N PRO A 266 -8.68 12.24 7.08
CA PRO A 266 -8.14 10.95 7.49
C PRO A 266 -8.45 9.82 6.52
N ILE A 267 -7.41 9.07 6.13
CA ILE A 267 -7.52 7.89 5.27
C ILE A 267 -7.70 6.64 6.13
N PHE A 268 -8.71 5.82 5.81
CA PHE A 268 -9.10 4.60 6.54
C PHE A 268 -9.33 4.83 8.04
N PRO A 269 -10.19 5.80 8.42
CA PRO A 269 -10.45 6.12 9.81
C PRO A 269 -11.15 4.96 10.52
N VAL A 270 -10.70 4.69 11.76
CA VAL A 270 -11.27 3.66 12.65
C VAL A 270 -11.54 4.31 13.99
N PHE A 271 -12.80 4.33 14.42
CA PHE A 271 -13.21 4.84 15.72
C PHE A 271 -12.56 4.05 16.87
N LYS A 272 -12.13 4.75 17.92
CA LYS A 272 -11.56 4.16 19.14
C LYS A 272 -12.42 4.46 20.36
N ARG A 273 -12.71 5.72 20.59
CA ARG A 273 -13.54 6.17 21.73
C ARG A 273 -14.06 7.59 21.52
N LEU A 274 -15.02 7.96 22.35
CA LEU A 274 -15.45 9.33 22.50
C LEU A 274 -14.53 10.10 23.47
N VAL A 275 -14.32 11.36 23.18
CA VAL A 275 -13.67 12.33 24.06
C VAL A 275 -14.66 13.46 24.30
N ALA A 276 -14.91 13.83 25.55
CA ALA A 276 -15.78 14.96 25.86
C ALA A 276 -15.19 16.26 25.30
N LYS A 277 -16.03 17.16 24.82
CA LYS A 277 -15.62 18.54 24.56
C LYS A 277 -15.55 19.26 25.89
N GLU A 278 -14.44 19.91 26.18
CA GLU A 278 -14.31 20.85 27.26
C GLU A 278 -15.16 22.12 27.03
#